data_36ccaa65ed31ae82b0471c01f5da9872
#
_entry.id   36ccaa65ed31ae82b0471c01f5da9872
#
_cell.length_a   1.000
_cell.length_b   1.000
_cell.length_c   1.000
_cell.angle_alpha   90.00
_cell.angle_beta   90.00
_cell.angle_gamma   90.00
#
_symmetry.space_group_name_H-M   'P 1'
#
loop_
_entity.id
_entity.type
_entity.pdbx_description
1 polymer ?
#
loop_
_entity_poly.entity_id
_entity_poly.type
_entity_poly.pdbx_seq_one_letter_code
_entity_poly.pdbx_strand_id
1 'polypeptide(L)'
;MLQNIKHMTLKQLALTMTATILVLSGCAKEMTVNDAVSFLYEYMSIADKGDYSEDFFKANAEVALKARREMPWGKQLNDQLFKHFVLPVRVNNERLDDFRTMYYDTLKARVNGLSMHDAALEINHWCHEKVTYTPSDARTSSPLASMLNGEGRCGEESTFTVAAMRTVGIPARQVYTPRWAHTDDNHAWVEVWTDGKWSFLGACEPEPELNMAWFNEPASRAMLMHTLVFGDYDGPEDVIRRTENFTEINVIGNYVKTRRNIVTVKDSTGNIVTGANVGFCIYNYGEMFPAVTLKTDKNGQASLHTGIGDMFVWASSGGSYGTGLLHTDRAEDCEIVVTLDHNDTEMMDIDIDINPPAPGRIPAEASEAAVAANKLRLAREDSLRLAYTATFTDEVNAAERLGLATEYSDAACKQLIDAKGNWREIREFMVKANDNDLLREGLEMLKTLSRKDIRDTKCDVLLDALISAAKPNFISKNNENIYFDFVLCPRIHGEFLQPFHMDIWNTLAPYIYGNEEANEV
;
A
#
# COMPACT_ATOMS: atom_id res chain seq x y z
N MET A 1 -55.57 -7.27 30.54
CA MET A 1 -54.25 -7.90 30.46
C MET A 1 -53.18 -7.05 31.18
N LEU A 2 -53.55 -6.26 32.19
CA LEU A 2 -52.66 -5.32 32.90
C LEU A 2 -52.75 -5.46 34.44
N GLN A 3 -53.07 -6.65 34.96
CA GLN A 3 -53.23 -6.87 36.41
C GLN A 3 -52.36 -7.97 37.02
N ASN A 4 -51.38 -8.57 36.28
CA ASN A 4 -50.53 -9.67 36.79
C ASN A 4 -49.02 -9.36 36.87
N ILE A 5 -48.59 -8.09 36.99
CA ILE A 5 -47.17 -7.71 37.12
C ILE A 5 -46.89 -7.16 38.55
N LYS A 6 -47.52 -7.65 39.57
CA LYS A 6 -47.34 -7.12 40.94
C LYS A 6 -46.72 -8.07 41.97
N HIS A 7 -46.09 -9.16 41.64
CA HIS A 7 -45.31 -9.96 42.61
C HIS A 7 -44.22 -10.81 41.96
N MET A 8 -43.29 -10.18 41.22
CA MET A 8 -42.00 -10.80 40.97
C MET A 8 -40.99 -10.28 42.02
N THR A 9 -40.41 -11.17 42.83
CA THR A 9 -39.37 -10.81 43.80
C THR A 9 -38.10 -10.43 43.05
N LEU A 10 -37.27 -9.53 43.65
CA LEU A 10 -35.98 -9.09 43.10
C LEU A 10 -35.09 -10.27 42.63
N LYS A 11 -35.20 -11.44 43.28
CA LYS A 11 -34.49 -12.66 42.87
C LYS A 11 -34.96 -13.25 41.54
N GLN A 12 -36.26 -13.14 41.21
CA GLN A 12 -36.80 -13.61 39.93
C GLN A 12 -36.46 -12.65 38.78
N LEU A 13 -36.37 -11.34 39.07
CA LEU A 13 -35.92 -10.36 38.09
C LEU A 13 -34.40 -10.53 37.79
N ALA A 14 -33.61 -10.85 38.82
CA ALA A 14 -32.17 -11.14 38.65
C ALA A 14 -31.92 -12.43 37.88
N LEU A 15 -32.77 -13.49 38.11
CA LEU A 15 -32.65 -14.75 37.36
C LEU A 15 -33.07 -14.61 35.89
N THR A 16 -34.10 -13.81 35.59
CA THR A 16 -34.52 -13.53 34.21
C THR A 16 -33.50 -12.64 33.49
N MET A 17 -32.90 -11.64 34.14
CA MET A 17 -31.79 -10.86 33.54
C MET A 17 -30.55 -11.71 33.31
N THR A 18 -30.18 -12.59 34.25
CA THR A 18 -29.03 -13.49 34.09
C THR A 18 -29.27 -14.54 32.99
N ALA A 19 -30.50 -15.06 32.86
CA ALA A 19 -30.86 -15.99 31.77
C ALA A 19 -30.90 -15.28 30.39
N THR A 20 -31.35 -14.02 30.34
CA THR A 20 -31.37 -13.25 29.08
C THR A 20 -29.97 -12.81 28.64
N ILE A 21 -29.07 -12.56 29.59
CA ILE A 21 -27.63 -12.27 29.30
C ILE A 21 -26.89 -13.55 28.89
N LEU A 22 -27.25 -14.72 29.42
CA LEU A 22 -26.66 -16.00 29.02
C LEU A 22 -27.18 -16.54 27.69
N VAL A 23 -28.31 -16.06 27.19
CA VAL A 23 -28.85 -16.46 25.87
C VAL A 23 -28.35 -15.55 24.74
N LEU A 24 -27.81 -14.36 25.06
CA LEU A 24 -27.18 -13.46 24.09
C LEU A 24 -25.66 -13.66 23.93
N SER A 25 -25.03 -14.49 24.75
CA SER A 25 -23.71 -15.06 24.46
C SER A 25 -23.86 -16.31 23.57
N GLY A 26 -24.54 -16.18 22.46
CA GLY A 26 -24.37 -17.11 21.35
C GLY A 26 -22.86 -17.10 21.03
N CYS A 27 -22.19 -18.25 21.23
CA CYS A 27 -20.82 -18.44 20.76
C CYS A 27 -20.79 -18.01 19.29
N ALA A 28 -20.28 -16.80 19.01
CA ALA A 28 -19.94 -16.43 17.65
C ALA A 28 -19.03 -17.55 17.15
N LYS A 29 -19.44 -18.25 16.09
CA LYS A 29 -18.69 -19.36 15.52
C LYS A 29 -17.29 -18.83 15.20
N GLU A 30 -16.25 -19.43 15.77
CA GLU A 30 -14.88 -19.02 15.51
C GLU A 30 -14.62 -19.18 14.00
N MET A 31 -14.00 -18.16 13.40
CA MET A 31 -13.66 -18.16 11.97
C MET A 31 -12.71 -19.30 11.66
N THR A 32 -13.08 -20.15 10.70
CA THR A 32 -12.22 -21.24 10.22
C THR A 32 -11.25 -20.74 9.16
N VAL A 33 -10.24 -21.55 8.82
CA VAL A 33 -9.32 -21.27 7.71
C VAL A 33 -10.10 -21.11 6.40
N ASN A 34 -11.08 -21.96 6.15
CA ASN A 34 -11.90 -21.89 4.94
C ASN A 34 -12.74 -20.60 4.88
N ASP A 35 -13.30 -20.14 6.01
CA ASP A 35 -14.01 -18.86 6.07
C ASP A 35 -13.06 -17.70 5.74
N ALA A 36 -11.82 -17.73 6.27
CA ALA A 36 -10.80 -16.72 6.01
C ALA A 36 -10.33 -16.72 4.55
N VAL A 37 -10.04 -17.88 3.98
CA VAL A 37 -9.67 -18.03 2.56
C VAL A 37 -10.81 -17.57 1.65
N SER A 38 -12.06 -17.97 1.94
CA SER A 38 -13.22 -17.52 1.18
C SER A 38 -13.35 -16.00 1.16
N PHE A 39 -13.15 -15.34 2.31
CA PHE A 39 -13.16 -13.88 2.39
C PHE A 39 -12.03 -13.23 1.56
N LEU A 40 -10.82 -13.79 1.59
CA LEU A 40 -9.72 -13.30 0.75
C LEU A 40 -10.05 -13.44 -0.74
N TYR A 41 -10.56 -14.60 -1.18
CA TYR A 41 -10.93 -14.85 -2.57
C TYR A 41 -12.12 -14.03 -3.07
N GLU A 42 -13.04 -13.65 -2.17
CA GLU A 42 -14.17 -12.79 -2.51
C GLU A 42 -13.69 -11.40 -2.98
N TYR A 43 -12.67 -10.84 -2.30
CA TYR A 43 -12.25 -9.46 -2.52
C TYR A 43 -10.87 -9.28 -3.16
N MET A 44 -10.05 -10.33 -3.31
CA MET A 44 -8.75 -10.18 -3.97
C MET A 44 -8.90 -9.87 -5.46
N SER A 45 -7.89 -9.19 -6.01
CA SER A 45 -7.84 -8.86 -7.44
C SER A 45 -7.74 -10.12 -8.30
N ILE A 46 -8.14 -10.00 -9.58
CA ILE A 46 -7.98 -11.08 -10.54
C ILE A 46 -6.50 -11.43 -10.76
N ALA A 47 -5.60 -10.45 -10.66
CA ALA A 47 -4.15 -10.66 -10.72
C ALA A 47 -3.68 -11.52 -9.55
N ASP A 48 -4.10 -11.23 -8.32
CA ASP A 48 -3.74 -12.06 -7.15
C ASP A 48 -4.26 -13.49 -7.28
N LYS A 49 -5.46 -13.68 -7.85
CA LYS A 49 -6.01 -15.03 -8.12
C LYS A 49 -5.20 -15.81 -9.15
N GLY A 50 -4.60 -15.11 -10.10
CA GLY A 50 -3.77 -15.70 -11.16
C GLY A 50 -2.31 -15.92 -10.74
N ASP A 51 -1.76 -14.98 -9.98
CA ASP A 51 -0.33 -14.95 -9.66
C ASP A 51 0.05 -15.83 -8.46
N TYR A 52 -0.91 -16.16 -7.58
CA TYR A 52 -0.63 -16.90 -6.33
C TYR A 52 -1.55 -18.11 -6.18
N SER A 53 -0.99 -19.20 -5.64
CA SER A 53 -1.75 -20.42 -5.38
C SER A 53 -2.72 -20.29 -4.21
N GLU A 54 -3.74 -21.14 -4.16
CA GLU A 54 -4.63 -21.25 -2.99
C GLU A 54 -3.86 -21.60 -1.70
N ASP A 55 -2.84 -22.46 -1.81
CA ASP A 55 -1.99 -22.83 -0.67
C ASP A 55 -1.25 -21.63 -0.07
N PHE A 56 -0.83 -20.66 -0.89
CA PHE A 56 -0.23 -19.41 -0.41
C PHE A 56 -1.20 -18.63 0.48
N PHE A 57 -2.43 -18.42 0.03
CA PHE A 57 -3.45 -17.70 0.83
C PHE A 57 -3.87 -18.49 2.06
N LYS A 58 -3.98 -19.82 1.95
CA LYS A 58 -4.29 -20.69 3.07
C LYS A 58 -3.24 -20.64 4.16
N ALA A 59 -1.95 -20.75 3.80
CA ALA A 59 -0.84 -20.64 4.76
C ALA A 59 -0.85 -19.27 5.48
N ASN A 60 -1.06 -18.18 4.74
CA ASN A 60 -1.17 -16.85 5.31
C ASN A 60 -2.40 -16.69 6.25
N ALA A 61 -3.56 -17.27 5.89
CA ALA A 61 -4.76 -17.28 6.71
C ALA A 61 -4.56 -18.10 7.99
N GLU A 62 -3.91 -19.25 7.91
CA GLU A 62 -3.57 -20.11 9.06
C GLU A 62 -2.71 -19.35 10.08
N VAL A 63 -1.68 -18.61 9.61
CA VAL A 63 -0.82 -17.79 10.48
C VAL A 63 -1.59 -16.63 11.09
N ALA A 64 -2.45 -15.93 10.33
CA ALA A 64 -3.28 -14.85 10.86
C ALA A 64 -4.23 -15.34 11.96
N LEU A 65 -4.89 -16.49 11.75
CA LEU A 65 -5.75 -17.12 12.75
C LEU A 65 -4.94 -17.65 13.95
N LYS A 66 -3.72 -18.16 13.73
CA LYS A 66 -2.79 -18.53 14.79
C LYS A 66 -2.44 -17.32 15.65
N ALA A 67 -2.09 -16.19 15.03
CA ALA A 67 -1.82 -14.93 15.73
C ALA A 67 -3.03 -14.50 16.58
N ARG A 68 -4.25 -14.53 16.00
CA ARG A 68 -5.49 -14.21 16.73
C ARG A 68 -5.70 -15.07 17.98
N ARG A 69 -5.32 -16.36 17.94
CA ARG A 69 -5.45 -17.27 19.08
C ARG A 69 -4.35 -17.12 20.12
N GLU A 70 -3.11 -16.93 19.68
CA GLU A 70 -1.91 -17.02 20.51
C GLU A 70 -1.48 -15.67 21.12
N MET A 71 -1.79 -14.55 20.45
CA MET A 71 -1.41 -13.23 20.96
C MET A 71 -2.37 -12.75 22.05
N PRO A 72 -1.86 -12.06 23.08
CA PRO A 72 -2.67 -11.63 24.23
C PRO A 72 -3.87 -10.73 23.83
N TRP A 73 -3.72 -9.95 22.77
CA TRP A 73 -4.74 -9.03 22.25
C TRP A 73 -5.74 -9.66 21.29
N GLY A 74 -5.50 -10.88 20.84
CA GLY A 74 -6.35 -11.50 19.81
C GLY A 74 -7.83 -11.61 20.17
N LYS A 75 -8.14 -11.77 21.47
CA LYS A 75 -9.52 -11.80 21.98
C LYS A 75 -10.21 -10.43 22.01
N GLN A 76 -9.46 -9.35 21.91
CA GLN A 76 -9.99 -7.98 21.87
C GLN A 76 -10.48 -7.61 20.46
N LEU A 77 -10.08 -8.38 19.44
CA LEU A 77 -10.41 -8.11 18.05
C LEU A 77 -11.77 -8.68 17.70
N ASN A 78 -12.71 -7.80 17.33
CA ASN A 78 -13.91 -8.24 16.67
C ASN A 78 -13.62 -8.75 15.25
N ASP A 79 -14.59 -9.41 14.62
CA ASP A 79 -14.41 -9.99 13.28
C ASP A 79 -14.16 -8.94 12.20
N GLN A 80 -14.71 -7.74 12.32
CA GLN A 80 -14.51 -6.66 11.37
C GLN A 80 -13.05 -6.18 11.39
N LEU A 81 -12.50 -5.89 12.58
CA LEU A 81 -11.08 -5.53 12.72
C LEU A 81 -10.16 -6.62 12.19
N PHE A 82 -10.46 -7.88 12.53
CA PHE A 82 -9.64 -9.00 12.06
C PHE A 82 -9.69 -9.17 10.55
N LYS A 83 -10.90 -9.22 9.96
CA LYS A 83 -11.09 -9.46 8.52
C LYS A 83 -10.46 -8.39 7.64
N HIS A 84 -10.59 -7.12 8.04
CA HIS A 84 -10.18 -6.02 7.18
C HIS A 84 -8.76 -5.50 7.45
N PHE A 85 -8.22 -5.70 8.67
CA PHE A 85 -6.97 -5.05 9.07
C PHE A 85 -5.89 -6.00 9.61
N VAL A 86 -6.16 -7.32 9.71
CA VAL A 86 -5.18 -8.35 10.11
C VAL A 86 -5.05 -9.43 9.04
N LEU A 87 -6.18 -10.00 8.62
CA LEU A 87 -6.23 -11.14 7.70
C LEU A 87 -5.61 -10.85 6.33
N PRO A 88 -5.89 -9.70 5.66
CA PRO A 88 -5.39 -9.44 4.32
C PRO A 88 -3.86 -9.45 4.27
N VAL A 89 -3.32 -10.11 3.23
CA VAL A 89 -1.88 -10.10 2.94
C VAL A 89 -1.50 -8.80 2.24
N ARG A 90 -2.28 -8.43 1.22
CA ARG A 90 -2.06 -7.19 0.45
C ARG A 90 -2.30 -5.95 1.27
N VAL A 91 -1.40 -4.99 1.15
CA VAL A 91 -1.46 -3.67 1.80
C VAL A 91 -1.70 -2.56 0.78
N ASN A 92 -0.97 -2.58 -0.33
CA ASN A 92 -1.01 -1.60 -1.42
C ASN A 92 -1.01 -2.34 -2.77
N ASN A 93 -0.10 -1.97 -3.67
CA ASN A 93 0.11 -2.58 -4.99
C ASN A 93 1.43 -3.37 -5.07
N GLU A 94 1.97 -3.81 -3.94
CA GLU A 94 3.19 -4.59 -3.84
C GLU A 94 3.02 -6.00 -4.42
N ARG A 95 4.13 -6.65 -4.81
CA ARG A 95 4.15 -8.10 -4.99
C ARG A 95 3.95 -8.77 -3.64
N LEU A 96 3.07 -9.77 -3.55
CA LEU A 96 2.90 -10.55 -2.32
C LEU A 96 4.07 -11.53 -2.17
N ASP A 97 4.42 -11.84 -0.93
CA ASP A 97 5.48 -12.78 -0.57
C ASP A 97 5.18 -13.54 0.72
N ASP A 98 6.06 -14.45 1.09
CA ASP A 98 5.92 -15.33 2.26
C ASP A 98 6.33 -14.65 3.59
N PHE A 99 6.40 -13.33 3.65
CA PHE A 99 6.86 -12.60 4.82
C PHE A 99 6.14 -13.04 6.11
N ARG A 100 4.81 -13.11 6.09
CA ARG A 100 4.00 -13.47 7.26
C ARG A 100 4.34 -14.87 7.79
N THR A 101 4.44 -15.85 6.91
CA THR A 101 4.74 -17.23 7.28
C THR A 101 6.17 -17.41 7.76
N MET A 102 7.12 -16.68 7.17
CA MET A 102 8.54 -16.73 7.53
C MET A 102 8.85 -16.03 8.86
N TYR A 103 8.18 -14.91 9.15
CA TYR A 103 8.55 -14.06 10.28
C TYR A 103 7.64 -14.13 11.50
N TYR A 104 6.56 -14.92 11.46
CA TYR A 104 5.63 -15.03 12.58
C TYR A 104 6.31 -15.37 13.90
N ASP A 105 7.08 -16.44 13.95
CA ASP A 105 7.70 -16.90 15.20
C ASP A 105 8.78 -15.91 15.71
N THR A 106 9.52 -15.27 14.79
CA THR A 106 10.50 -14.23 15.12
C THR A 106 9.82 -13.01 15.74
N LEU A 107 8.78 -12.49 15.09
CA LEU A 107 8.06 -11.30 15.56
C LEU A 107 7.26 -11.58 16.83
N LYS A 108 6.64 -12.77 16.92
CA LYS A 108 5.99 -13.22 18.17
C LYS A 108 6.95 -13.25 19.34
N ALA A 109 8.16 -13.80 19.16
CA ALA A 109 9.19 -13.82 20.22
C ALA A 109 9.60 -12.40 20.61
N ARG A 110 9.67 -11.49 19.62
CA ARG A 110 10.05 -10.09 19.84
C ARG A 110 9.07 -9.32 20.72
N VAL A 111 7.78 -9.58 20.58
CA VAL A 111 6.71 -8.89 21.32
C VAL A 111 6.20 -9.65 22.54
N ASN A 112 6.89 -10.72 22.93
CA ASN A 112 6.47 -11.55 24.04
C ASN A 112 6.40 -10.77 25.36
N GLY A 113 5.25 -10.82 26.04
CA GLY A 113 5.01 -10.14 27.31
C GLY A 113 4.67 -8.65 27.20
N LEU A 114 4.60 -8.09 26.01
CA LEU A 114 4.24 -6.70 25.78
C LEU A 114 2.72 -6.52 25.71
N SER A 115 2.24 -5.29 26.00
CA SER A 115 0.90 -4.84 25.63
C SER A 115 0.81 -4.69 24.10
N MET A 116 -0.42 -4.58 23.55
CA MET A 116 -0.57 -4.34 22.10
C MET A 116 0.04 -3.00 21.67
N HIS A 117 -0.09 -1.96 22.51
CA HIS A 117 0.53 -0.66 22.32
C HIS A 117 2.06 -0.76 22.24
N ASP A 118 2.69 -1.37 23.25
CA ASP A 118 4.15 -1.51 23.31
C ASP A 118 4.67 -2.44 22.21
N ALA A 119 3.87 -3.46 21.83
CA ALA A 119 4.19 -4.35 20.73
C ALA A 119 4.19 -3.61 19.38
N ALA A 120 3.28 -2.67 19.17
CA ALA A 120 3.28 -1.85 17.97
C ALA A 120 4.55 -0.98 17.87
N LEU A 121 4.95 -0.33 18.96
CA LEU A 121 6.22 0.42 19.01
C LEU A 121 7.42 -0.50 18.75
N GLU A 122 7.46 -1.68 19.39
CA GLU A 122 8.55 -2.65 19.27
C GLU A 122 8.68 -3.22 17.85
N ILE A 123 7.55 -3.50 17.16
CA ILE A 123 7.54 -3.93 15.76
C ILE A 123 8.08 -2.81 14.85
N ASN A 124 7.73 -1.54 15.11
CA ASN A 124 8.25 -0.43 14.32
C ASN A 124 9.77 -0.28 14.49
N HIS A 125 10.28 -0.45 15.70
CA HIS A 125 11.72 -0.54 15.96
C HIS A 125 12.39 -1.71 15.20
N TRP A 126 11.75 -2.89 15.20
CA TRP A 126 12.24 -4.02 14.42
C TRP A 126 12.27 -3.70 12.92
N CYS A 127 11.25 -2.97 12.40
CA CYS A 127 11.23 -2.52 11.02
C CYS A 127 12.39 -1.56 10.71
N HIS A 128 12.69 -0.63 11.62
CA HIS A 128 13.83 0.29 11.50
C HIS A 128 15.19 -0.43 11.46
N GLU A 129 15.34 -1.53 12.20
CA GLU A 129 16.54 -2.39 12.10
C GLU A 129 16.78 -2.93 10.69
N LYS A 130 15.72 -3.03 9.86
CA LYS A 130 15.75 -3.69 8.55
C LYS A 130 15.72 -2.74 7.38
N VAL A 131 14.93 -1.66 7.45
CA VAL A 131 14.64 -0.78 6.32
C VAL A 131 14.81 0.68 6.75
N THR A 132 15.35 1.50 5.85
CA THR A 132 15.44 2.95 5.98
C THR A 132 14.96 3.62 4.72
N TYR A 133 14.53 4.88 4.85
CA TYR A 133 14.01 5.65 3.72
C TYR A 133 15.07 5.87 2.63
N THR A 134 14.67 5.58 1.40
CA THR A 134 15.42 5.93 0.18
C THR A 134 14.44 6.21 -0.94
N PRO A 135 14.50 7.40 -1.59
CA PRO A 135 13.60 7.72 -2.69
C PRO A 135 13.84 6.79 -3.88
N SER A 136 12.76 6.40 -4.56
CA SER A 136 12.80 5.47 -5.69
C SER A 136 11.57 5.64 -6.59
N ASP A 137 11.41 4.78 -7.61
CA ASP A 137 10.25 4.78 -8.51
C ASP A 137 8.92 4.43 -7.81
N ALA A 138 7.81 4.61 -8.53
CA ALA A 138 6.46 4.45 -7.98
C ALA A 138 6.05 3.00 -7.65
N ARG A 139 6.75 1.98 -8.20
CA ARG A 139 6.46 0.57 -7.92
C ARG A 139 6.73 0.24 -6.44
N THR A 140 5.81 -0.41 -5.76
CA THR A 140 5.99 -0.83 -4.38
C THR A 140 6.65 -2.21 -4.33
N SER A 141 7.82 -2.31 -3.71
CA SER A 141 8.50 -3.59 -3.45
C SER A 141 7.77 -4.39 -2.36
N SER A 142 7.90 -5.72 -2.42
CA SER A 142 7.35 -6.59 -1.38
C SER A 142 8.06 -6.40 -0.03
N PRO A 143 7.45 -6.83 1.08
CA PRO A 143 8.08 -6.80 2.40
C PRO A 143 9.45 -7.47 2.46
N LEU A 144 9.58 -8.68 1.87
CA LEU A 144 10.87 -9.40 1.84
C LEU A 144 11.90 -8.68 0.96
N ALA A 145 11.48 -8.09 -0.17
CA ALA A 145 12.37 -7.35 -1.06
C ALA A 145 12.88 -6.05 -0.39
N SER A 146 12.01 -5.32 0.31
CA SER A 146 12.39 -4.12 1.07
C SER A 146 13.42 -4.47 2.14
N MET A 147 13.18 -5.55 2.89
CA MET A 147 14.11 -6.05 3.91
C MET A 147 15.43 -6.57 3.30
N LEU A 148 15.36 -7.27 2.15
CA LEU A 148 16.54 -7.78 1.43
C LEU A 148 17.49 -6.63 1.03
N ASN A 149 16.94 -5.49 0.64
CA ASN A 149 17.73 -4.36 0.16
C ASN A 149 18.05 -3.33 1.27
N GLY A 150 17.41 -3.43 2.43
CA GLY A 150 17.63 -2.54 3.57
C GLY A 150 17.08 -1.13 3.36
N GLU A 151 16.24 -0.91 2.36
CA GLU A 151 15.75 0.42 1.97
C GLU A 151 14.37 0.36 1.32
N GLY A 152 13.65 1.49 1.39
CA GLY A 152 12.37 1.71 0.73
C GLY A 152 11.97 3.18 0.76
N ARG A 153 11.07 3.62 -0.15
CA ARG A 153 10.39 4.91 0.03
C ARG A 153 9.23 4.74 1.03
N CYS A 154 8.55 5.82 1.39
CA CYS A 154 7.44 5.77 2.36
C CYS A 154 6.36 4.72 2.03
N GLY A 155 6.12 4.44 0.74
CA GLY A 155 5.20 3.39 0.30
C GLY A 155 5.66 1.98 0.69
N GLU A 156 6.94 1.65 0.52
CA GLU A 156 7.53 0.38 0.94
C GLU A 156 7.64 0.28 2.46
N GLU A 157 8.13 1.33 3.13
CA GLU A 157 8.27 1.34 4.59
C GLU A 157 6.93 1.09 5.29
N SER A 158 5.86 1.76 4.81
CA SER A 158 4.51 1.56 5.36
C SER A 158 3.92 0.19 5.02
N THR A 159 4.13 -0.31 3.79
CA THR A 159 3.72 -1.69 3.41
C THR A 159 4.41 -2.73 4.28
N PHE A 160 5.72 -2.61 4.48
CA PHE A 160 6.53 -3.50 5.30
C PHE A 160 6.09 -3.47 6.77
N THR A 161 5.90 -2.27 7.33
CA THR A 161 5.46 -2.09 8.72
C THR A 161 4.05 -2.65 8.95
N VAL A 162 3.10 -2.41 8.03
CA VAL A 162 1.75 -3.01 8.10
C VAL A 162 1.82 -4.54 8.03
N ALA A 163 2.63 -5.10 7.13
CA ALA A 163 2.82 -6.55 7.04
C ALA A 163 3.37 -7.13 8.35
N ALA A 164 4.36 -6.46 8.99
CA ALA A 164 4.92 -6.89 10.28
C ALA A 164 3.90 -6.82 11.41
N MET A 165 3.10 -5.73 11.50
CA MET A 165 2.03 -5.59 12.48
C MET A 165 0.96 -6.69 12.34
N ARG A 166 0.46 -6.89 11.11
CA ARG A 166 -0.55 -7.90 10.81
C ARG A 166 -0.06 -9.33 11.09
N THR A 167 1.24 -9.57 10.94
CA THR A 167 1.85 -10.88 11.21
C THR A 167 1.67 -11.31 12.67
N VAL A 168 1.74 -10.39 13.62
CA VAL A 168 1.48 -10.66 15.04
C VAL A 168 0.06 -10.31 15.48
N GLY A 169 -0.87 -10.15 14.52
CA GLY A 169 -2.28 -9.94 14.80
C GLY A 169 -2.62 -8.53 15.31
N ILE A 170 -1.77 -7.53 15.12
CA ILE A 170 -2.10 -6.13 15.38
C ILE A 170 -2.82 -5.57 14.14
N PRO A 171 -4.07 -5.07 14.28
CA PRO A 171 -4.75 -4.43 13.16
C PRO A 171 -3.97 -3.19 12.72
N ALA A 172 -3.62 -3.17 11.43
CA ALA A 172 -2.83 -2.08 10.86
C ALA A 172 -3.28 -1.76 9.43
N ARG A 173 -3.15 -0.49 9.05
CA ARG A 173 -3.47 0.03 7.73
C ARG A 173 -2.45 1.07 7.29
N GLN A 174 -2.17 1.09 5.99
CA GLN A 174 -1.41 2.17 5.38
C GLN A 174 -2.32 3.38 5.22
N VAL A 175 -1.84 4.54 5.65
CA VAL A 175 -2.51 5.83 5.44
C VAL A 175 -1.64 6.67 4.55
N TYR A 176 -2.25 7.45 3.66
CA TYR A 176 -1.51 8.41 2.88
C TYR A 176 -2.31 9.69 2.60
N THR A 177 -1.56 10.77 2.45
CA THR A 177 -2.05 11.99 1.86
C THR A 177 -1.54 12.06 0.42
N PRO A 178 -2.43 12.14 -0.59
CA PRO A 178 -2.00 12.15 -1.99
C PRO A 178 -1.24 13.43 -2.34
N ARG A 179 -1.57 14.53 -1.65
CA ARG A 179 -0.91 15.83 -1.77
C ARG A 179 -1.06 16.60 -0.46
N TRP A 180 0.02 17.23 -0.01
CA TRP A 180 -0.06 18.22 1.06
C TRP A 180 -0.62 19.55 0.52
N ALA A 181 -1.41 20.25 1.34
CA ALA A 181 -1.96 21.55 0.96
C ALA A 181 -0.98 22.72 1.17
N HIS A 182 0.16 22.51 1.82
CA HIS A 182 1.12 23.54 2.21
C HIS A 182 2.52 23.36 1.64
N THR A 183 2.79 22.26 0.95
CA THR A 183 4.08 21.95 0.32
C THR A 183 3.90 20.95 -0.82
N ASP A 184 4.75 21.05 -1.83
CA ASP A 184 4.78 20.17 -3.00
C ASP A 184 5.34 18.79 -2.63
N ASP A 185 4.52 17.95 -2.00
CA ASP A 185 4.88 16.60 -1.60
C ASP A 185 3.64 15.75 -1.29
N ASN A 186 3.86 14.47 -1.06
CA ASN A 186 2.92 13.50 -0.54
C ASN A 186 3.59 12.66 0.55
N HIS A 187 2.83 11.86 1.29
CA HIS A 187 3.42 10.95 2.28
C HIS A 187 2.51 9.75 2.54
N ALA A 188 3.14 8.63 2.95
CA ALA A 188 2.48 7.42 3.42
C ALA A 188 3.10 6.96 4.75
N TRP A 189 2.25 6.52 5.67
CA TRP A 189 2.64 6.03 6.99
C TRP A 189 1.68 4.94 7.47
N VAL A 190 1.68 4.61 8.76
CA VAL A 190 0.88 3.52 9.31
C VAL A 190 -0.02 3.98 10.44
N GLU A 191 -1.26 3.50 10.44
CA GLU A 191 -2.11 3.48 11.62
C GLU A 191 -2.23 2.05 12.17
N VAL A 192 -2.20 1.95 13.50
CA VAL A 192 -2.42 0.72 14.26
C VAL A 192 -3.60 0.89 15.20
N TRP A 193 -4.41 -0.16 15.34
CA TRP A 193 -5.49 -0.16 16.31
C TRP A 193 -4.99 -0.74 17.63
N THR A 194 -4.93 0.10 18.66
CA THR A 194 -4.56 -0.28 20.02
C THR A 194 -5.49 0.42 21.01
N ASP A 195 -5.79 -0.21 22.13
CA ASP A 195 -6.59 0.38 23.21
C ASP A 195 -7.95 0.96 22.79
N GLY A 196 -8.58 0.33 21.78
CA GLY A 196 -9.91 0.71 21.31
C GLY A 196 -9.94 1.85 20.30
N LYS A 197 -8.80 2.31 19.78
CA LYS A 197 -8.70 3.42 18.83
C LYS A 197 -7.58 3.23 17.82
N TRP A 198 -7.66 3.95 16.71
CA TRP A 198 -6.57 4.09 15.77
C TRP A 198 -5.56 5.13 16.25
N SER A 199 -4.27 4.79 16.15
CA SER A 199 -3.14 5.67 16.44
C SER A 199 -2.11 5.52 15.32
N PHE A 200 -1.41 6.60 14.97
CA PHE A 200 -0.43 6.57 13.88
C PHE A 200 1.01 6.46 14.39
N LEU A 201 1.89 6.05 13.48
CA LEU A 201 3.35 6.04 13.65
C LEU A 201 4.03 6.25 12.29
N GLY A 202 5.23 6.81 12.28
CA GLY A 202 6.13 6.84 11.12
C GLY A 202 6.63 5.42 10.84
N ALA A 203 6.41 4.93 9.62
CA ALA A 203 6.80 3.57 9.24
C ALA A 203 8.31 3.45 9.16
N CYS A 204 8.90 2.48 9.83
CA CYS A 204 10.35 2.33 9.99
C CYS A 204 11.04 3.55 10.63
N GLU A 205 10.29 4.45 11.24
CA GLU A 205 10.75 5.68 11.88
C GLU A 205 10.20 5.74 13.32
N PRO A 206 10.65 4.87 14.24
CA PRO A 206 10.03 4.73 15.54
C PRO A 206 10.31 5.93 16.45
N GLU A 207 9.24 6.42 17.04
CA GLU A 207 9.23 7.42 18.09
C GLU A 207 8.91 6.77 19.46
N PRO A 208 9.14 7.45 20.59
CA PRO A 208 8.88 6.89 21.90
C PRO A 208 7.42 6.52 22.18
N GLU A 209 6.49 7.18 21.51
CA GLU A 209 5.04 7.05 21.72
C GLU A 209 4.30 7.04 20.38
N LEU A 210 3.13 6.41 20.35
CA LEU A 210 2.21 6.52 19.21
C LEU A 210 1.70 7.98 19.05
N ASN A 211 1.31 8.34 17.83
CA ASN A 211 0.93 9.68 17.42
C ASN A 211 2.08 10.70 17.48
N MET A 212 3.32 10.21 17.54
CA MET A 212 4.52 11.01 17.34
C MET A 212 5.19 10.60 16.02
N ALA A 213 5.53 11.60 15.21
CA ALA A 213 6.30 11.43 13.98
C ALA A 213 6.86 12.79 13.54
N TRP A 214 7.92 12.79 12.71
CA TRP A 214 8.47 14.03 12.14
C TRP A 214 7.41 14.84 11.37
N PHE A 215 6.41 14.16 10.82
CA PHE A 215 5.33 14.77 10.04
C PHE A 215 4.13 15.24 10.88
N ASN A 216 4.22 15.34 12.22
CA ASN A 216 3.10 15.81 13.04
C ASN A 216 2.63 17.22 12.64
N GLU A 217 3.55 18.14 12.33
CA GLU A 217 3.18 19.47 11.86
C GLU A 217 2.51 19.42 10.47
N PRO A 218 3.10 18.79 9.43
CA PRO A 218 2.42 18.54 8.17
C PRO A 218 1.04 17.89 8.31
N ALA A 219 0.91 16.85 9.13
CA ALA A 219 -0.34 16.15 9.37
C ALA A 219 -1.41 17.04 10.02
N SER A 220 -0.99 17.95 10.93
CA SER A 220 -1.90 18.88 11.61
C SER A 220 -2.55 19.92 10.69
N ARG A 221 -2.08 20.05 9.45
CA ARG A 221 -2.59 20.98 8.43
C ARG A 221 -2.95 20.28 7.11
N ALA A 222 -3.25 19.00 7.16
CA ALA A 222 -3.70 18.26 6.00
C ALA A 222 -5.17 18.55 5.68
N MET A 223 -5.52 18.46 4.40
CA MET A 223 -6.89 18.58 3.92
C MET A 223 -7.55 17.23 3.74
N LEU A 224 -6.79 16.19 3.41
CA LEU A 224 -7.26 14.83 3.23
C LEU A 224 -6.20 13.82 3.68
N MET A 225 -6.67 12.76 4.33
CA MET A 225 -5.91 11.54 4.59
C MET A 225 -6.82 10.36 4.36
N HIS A 226 -6.36 9.37 3.61
CA HIS A 226 -7.17 8.22 3.27
C HIS A 226 -6.41 6.90 3.36
N THR A 227 -7.15 5.80 3.35
CA THR A 227 -6.64 4.44 3.36
C THR A 227 -7.52 3.54 2.52
N LEU A 228 -6.90 2.52 1.92
CA LEU A 228 -7.58 1.43 1.23
C LEU A 228 -7.81 0.28 2.21
N VAL A 229 -9.06 -0.04 2.46
CA VAL A 229 -9.47 -1.15 3.33
C VAL A 229 -9.86 -2.33 2.46
N PHE A 230 -9.20 -3.47 2.63
CA PHE A 230 -9.49 -4.68 1.85
C PHE A 230 -10.94 -5.13 2.06
N GLY A 231 -11.66 -5.34 0.97
CA GLY A 231 -13.04 -5.80 0.94
C GLY A 231 -14.10 -4.71 1.12
N ASP A 232 -15.34 -5.15 1.31
CA ASP A 232 -16.49 -4.28 1.57
C ASP A 232 -16.57 -3.95 3.05
N TYR A 233 -15.92 -2.84 3.42
CA TYR A 233 -15.84 -2.37 4.79
C TYR A 233 -16.97 -1.39 5.11
N ASP A 234 -17.68 -1.64 6.22
CA ASP A 234 -18.76 -0.79 6.73
C ASP A 234 -18.37 -0.26 8.12
N GLY A 235 -17.48 0.72 8.13
CA GLY A 235 -17.01 1.45 9.32
C GLY A 235 -17.66 2.83 9.46
N PRO A 236 -17.30 3.56 10.52
CA PRO A 236 -17.87 4.88 10.81
C PRO A 236 -17.28 6.01 9.94
N GLU A 237 -16.21 5.74 9.20
CA GLU A 237 -15.50 6.73 8.41
C GLU A 237 -16.26 7.05 7.11
N ASP A 238 -16.05 8.27 6.57
CA ASP A 238 -16.57 8.63 5.25
C ASP A 238 -15.99 7.71 4.17
N VAL A 239 -16.86 7.08 3.40
CA VAL A 239 -16.47 6.29 2.24
C VAL A 239 -16.22 7.22 1.05
N ILE A 240 -14.99 7.22 0.53
CA ILE A 240 -14.60 7.93 -0.67
C ILE A 240 -15.03 7.12 -1.90
N ARG A 241 -14.72 5.82 -1.91
CA ARG A 241 -15.01 4.93 -3.03
C ARG A 241 -15.13 3.48 -2.58
N ARG A 242 -16.01 2.73 -3.23
CA ARG A 242 -16.08 1.26 -3.13
C ARG A 242 -15.76 0.64 -4.48
N THR A 243 -15.00 -0.43 -4.46
CA THR A 243 -14.70 -1.28 -5.62
C THR A 243 -15.03 -2.73 -5.26
N GLU A 244 -14.84 -3.64 -6.19
CA GLU A 244 -14.98 -5.08 -5.93
C GLU A 244 -13.91 -5.60 -4.94
N ASN A 245 -12.78 -4.90 -4.81
CA ASN A 245 -11.63 -5.37 -4.03
C ASN A 245 -11.42 -4.62 -2.71
N PHE A 246 -11.82 -3.35 -2.64
CA PHE A 246 -11.55 -2.52 -1.47
C PHE A 246 -12.58 -1.40 -1.27
N THR A 247 -12.64 -0.91 -0.05
CA THR A 247 -13.31 0.33 0.34
C THR A 247 -12.24 1.38 0.66
N GLU A 248 -12.28 2.51 -0.04
CA GLU A 248 -11.44 3.68 0.27
C GLU A 248 -12.18 4.58 1.25
N ILE A 249 -11.56 4.87 2.38
CA ILE A 249 -12.15 5.66 3.47
C ILE A 249 -11.28 6.86 3.84
N ASN A 250 -11.93 7.91 4.31
CA ASN A 250 -11.30 9.14 4.77
C ASN A 250 -11.03 9.05 6.28
N VAL A 251 -9.78 9.16 6.67
CA VAL A 251 -9.32 9.05 8.07
C VAL A 251 -8.82 10.37 8.65
N ILE A 252 -9.01 11.48 7.95
CA ILE A 252 -8.52 12.82 8.33
C ILE A 252 -8.93 13.21 9.75
N GLY A 253 -10.09 12.74 10.23
CA GLY A 253 -10.60 13.01 11.57
C GLY A 253 -9.74 12.47 12.72
N ASN A 254 -8.80 11.53 12.44
CA ASN A 254 -7.83 11.04 13.44
C ASN A 254 -6.70 12.05 13.71
N TYR A 255 -6.53 13.06 12.85
CA TYR A 255 -5.38 13.97 12.85
C TYR A 255 -5.76 15.41 13.14
N VAL A 256 -6.87 15.87 12.56
CA VAL A 256 -7.28 17.28 12.61
C VAL A 256 -8.76 17.41 12.92
N LYS A 257 -9.14 18.59 13.37
CA LYS A 257 -10.54 18.98 13.41
C LYS A 257 -11.05 19.09 11.99
N THR A 258 -12.12 18.39 11.69
CA THR A 258 -12.70 18.34 10.34
C THR A 258 -13.92 19.23 10.21
N ARG A 259 -14.25 19.55 8.95
CA ARG A 259 -15.50 20.17 8.56
C ARG A 259 -16.13 19.39 7.40
N ARG A 260 -17.46 19.21 7.46
CA ARG A 260 -18.22 18.63 6.36
C ARG A 260 -18.47 19.70 5.31
N ASN A 261 -18.05 19.45 4.09
CA ASN A 261 -18.27 20.30 2.93
C ASN A 261 -19.33 19.66 2.03
N ILE A 262 -20.20 20.48 1.46
CA ILE A 262 -21.27 20.06 0.57
C ILE A 262 -21.19 20.87 -0.72
N VAL A 263 -21.09 20.17 -1.85
CA VAL A 263 -21.12 20.77 -3.19
C VAL A 263 -22.41 20.34 -3.88
N THR A 264 -23.27 21.29 -4.20
CA THR A 264 -24.49 21.08 -4.99
C THR A 264 -24.20 21.44 -6.44
N VAL A 265 -24.40 20.53 -7.39
CA VAL A 265 -24.15 20.76 -8.81
C VAL A 265 -25.48 21.01 -9.54
N LYS A 266 -25.52 22.08 -10.32
CA LYS A 266 -26.65 22.46 -11.17
C LYS A 266 -26.20 22.63 -12.64
N ASP A 267 -27.13 22.42 -13.57
CA ASP A 267 -26.92 22.78 -14.96
C ASP A 267 -27.11 24.30 -15.20
N SER A 268 -26.82 24.79 -16.39
CA SER A 268 -26.98 26.19 -16.78
C SER A 268 -28.42 26.71 -16.70
N THR A 269 -29.41 25.81 -16.57
CA THR A 269 -30.84 26.16 -16.42
C THR A 269 -31.31 26.11 -14.96
N GLY A 270 -30.42 25.73 -14.03
CA GLY A 270 -30.67 25.69 -12.60
C GLY A 270 -31.20 24.35 -12.06
N ASN A 271 -31.31 23.32 -12.89
CA ASN A 271 -31.71 21.98 -12.44
C ASN A 271 -30.55 21.26 -11.77
N ILE A 272 -30.85 20.44 -10.77
CA ILE A 272 -29.87 19.56 -10.10
C ILE A 272 -29.31 18.53 -11.07
N VAL A 273 -28.01 18.27 -11.01
CA VAL A 273 -27.30 17.26 -11.81
C VAL A 273 -26.90 16.09 -10.93
N THR A 274 -27.52 14.94 -11.13
CA THR A 274 -27.19 13.67 -10.47
C THR A 274 -26.07 12.96 -11.21
N GLY A 275 -25.11 12.37 -10.47
CA GLY A 275 -24.00 11.62 -11.06
C GLY A 275 -22.90 12.49 -11.68
N ALA A 276 -22.93 13.82 -11.48
CA ALA A 276 -21.82 14.72 -11.84
C ALA A 276 -20.56 14.34 -11.05
N ASN A 277 -19.40 14.40 -11.68
CA ASN A 277 -18.12 14.27 -10.99
C ASN A 277 -17.81 15.59 -10.30
N VAL A 278 -17.41 15.52 -9.02
CA VAL A 278 -16.98 16.66 -8.20
C VAL A 278 -15.59 16.36 -7.67
N GLY A 279 -14.58 17.03 -8.20
CA GLY A 279 -13.21 17.00 -7.73
C GLY A 279 -13.00 18.01 -6.61
N PHE A 280 -12.58 17.52 -5.44
CA PHE A 280 -12.08 18.34 -4.34
C PHE A 280 -10.58 18.50 -4.52
N CYS A 281 -10.14 19.69 -4.96
CA CYS A 281 -8.78 19.90 -5.44
C CYS A 281 -7.92 20.65 -4.44
N ILE A 282 -6.67 20.24 -4.36
CA ILE A 282 -5.60 20.88 -3.60
C ILE A 282 -4.60 21.46 -4.61
N TYR A 283 -4.16 22.70 -4.41
CA TYR A 283 -3.08 23.27 -5.20
C TYR A 283 -1.73 22.67 -4.77
N ASN A 284 -1.06 21.97 -5.69
CA ASN A 284 0.18 21.28 -5.40
C ASN A 284 0.93 20.96 -6.71
N TYR A 285 2.25 21.05 -6.75
CA TYR A 285 3.08 20.90 -7.95
C TYR A 285 2.62 21.76 -9.14
N GLY A 286 2.10 22.96 -8.88
CA GLY A 286 1.65 23.88 -9.91
C GLY A 286 0.32 23.51 -10.57
N GLU A 287 -0.46 22.58 -10.01
CA GLU A 287 -1.75 22.15 -10.52
C GLU A 287 -2.85 22.13 -9.45
N MET A 288 -4.11 22.22 -9.87
CA MET A 288 -5.28 21.93 -9.04
C MET A 288 -5.53 20.43 -9.04
N PHE A 289 -4.80 19.69 -8.18
CA PHE A 289 -4.87 18.24 -8.09
C PHE A 289 -6.16 17.80 -7.40
N PRO A 290 -7.03 16.99 -8.04
CA PRO A 290 -8.23 16.45 -7.42
C PRO A 290 -7.84 15.35 -6.41
N ALA A 291 -7.70 15.73 -5.15
CA ALA A 291 -7.36 14.78 -4.07
C ALA A 291 -8.44 13.70 -3.89
N VAL A 292 -9.72 14.08 -4.08
CA VAL A 292 -10.87 13.17 -4.12
C VAL A 292 -11.81 13.61 -5.22
N THR A 293 -12.37 12.65 -5.96
CA THR A 293 -13.49 12.87 -6.89
C THR A 293 -14.68 12.02 -6.44
N LEU A 294 -15.78 12.70 -6.11
CA LEU A 294 -17.05 12.07 -5.75
C LEU A 294 -18.09 12.28 -6.86
N LYS A 295 -19.13 11.44 -6.85
CA LYS A 295 -20.32 11.66 -7.71
C LYS A 295 -21.44 12.27 -6.90
N THR A 296 -22.17 13.22 -7.50
CA THR A 296 -23.36 13.78 -6.88
C THR A 296 -24.46 12.72 -6.72
N ASP A 297 -25.14 12.78 -5.60
CA ASP A 297 -26.30 11.93 -5.26
C ASP A 297 -27.58 12.38 -5.99
N LYS A 298 -28.72 11.79 -5.64
CA LYS A 298 -30.05 12.13 -6.16
C LYS A 298 -30.49 13.59 -5.91
N ASN A 299 -29.87 14.25 -4.95
CA ASN A 299 -30.12 15.65 -4.62
C ASN A 299 -29.12 16.59 -5.35
N GLY A 300 -28.28 16.04 -6.24
CA GLY A 300 -27.21 16.77 -6.90
C GLY A 300 -26.06 17.15 -5.96
N GLN A 301 -25.86 16.43 -4.85
CA GLN A 301 -24.89 16.77 -3.82
C GLN A 301 -23.75 15.75 -3.72
N ALA A 302 -22.53 16.27 -3.58
CA ALA A 302 -21.37 15.52 -3.12
C ALA A 302 -20.87 16.12 -1.80
N SER A 303 -20.53 15.29 -0.81
CA SER A 303 -20.05 15.77 0.48
C SER A 303 -18.80 15.03 0.94
N LEU A 304 -17.89 15.74 1.60
CA LEU A 304 -16.63 15.22 2.10
C LEU A 304 -16.24 15.97 3.39
N HIS A 305 -15.75 15.24 4.40
CA HIS A 305 -15.05 15.86 5.52
C HIS A 305 -13.60 16.17 5.13
N THR A 306 -13.16 17.40 5.39
CA THR A 306 -11.77 17.82 5.14
C THR A 306 -11.18 18.49 6.37
N GLY A 307 -9.86 18.71 6.36
CA GLY A 307 -9.21 19.66 7.25
C GLY A 307 -9.74 21.10 7.02
N ILE A 308 -9.23 22.04 7.78
CA ILE A 308 -9.69 23.44 7.74
C ILE A 308 -8.70 24.27 6.91
N GLY A 309 -9.13 24.69 5.72
CA GLY A 309 -8.39 25.47 4.71
C GLY A 309 -9.24 25.65 3.47
N ASP A 310 -8.71 26.27 2.43
CA ASP A 310 -9.43 26.45 1.19
C ASP A 310 -9.24 25.27 0.25
N MET A 311 -10.29 24.90 -0.51
CA MET A 311 -10.24 23.89 -1.56
C MET A 311 -10.90 24.39 -2.84
N PHE A 312 -10.22 24.21 -3.94
CA PHE A 312 -10.83 24.42 -5.26
C PHE A 312 -11.72 23.23 -5.64
N VAL A 313 -12.88 23.52 -6.19
CA VAL A 313 -13.83 22.51 -6.64
C VAL A 313 -13.97 22.57 -8.15
N TRP A 314 -13.85 21.40 -8.79
CA TRP A 314 -14.13 21.20 -10.19
C TRP A 314 -15.29 20.21 -10.35
N ALA A 315 -16.39 20.66 -10.95
CA ALA A 315 -17.52 19.78 -11.22
C ALA A 315 -17.71 19.59 -12.74
N SER A 316 -18.07 18.36 -13.16
CA SER A 316 -18.29 18.08 -14.58
C SER A 316 -19.36 17.01 -14.83
N SER A 317 -20.11 17.15 -15.93
CA SER A 317 -21.08 16.18 -16.40
C SER A 317 -21.41 16.42 -17.87
N GLY A 318 -21.45 15.36 -18.70
CA GLY A 318 -21.90 15.42 -20.09
C GLY A 318 -21.15 16.40 -21.00
N GLY A 319 -19.86 16.65 -20.71
CA GLY A 319 -19.02 17.61 -21.45
C GLY A 319 -19.10 19.05 -20.96
N SER A 320 -20.01 19.37 -20.01
CA SER A 320 -20.07 20.66 -19.34
C SER A 320 -19.33 20.62 -18.00
N TYR A 321 -18.77 21.75 -17.60
CA TYR A 321 -18.05 21.89 -16.32
C TYR A 321 -18.35 23.22 -15.64
N GLY A 322 -17.99 23.28 -14.38
CA GLY A 322 -18.03 24.50 -13.57
C GLY A 322 -17.07 24.41 -12.40
N THR A 323 -16.73 25.53 -11.80
CA THR A 323 -15.77 25.64 -10.71
C THR A 323 -16.33 26.36 -9.50
N GLY A 324 -15.70 26.18 -8.35
CA GLY A 324 -16.04 26.88 -7.12
C GLY A 324 -14.88 26.84 -6.14
N LEU A 325 -14.98 27.65 -5.07
CA LEU A 325 -14.02 27.68 -3.99
C LEU A 325 -14.73 27.43 -2.66
N LEU A 326 -14.24 26.46 -1.89
CA LEU A 326 -14.67 26.18 -0.52
C LEU A 326 -13.72 26.85 0.46
N HIS A 327 -14.27 27.62 1.39
CA HIS A 327 -13.55 28.22 2.51
C HIS A 327 -13.95 27.50 3.80
N THR A 328 -13.27 26.39 4.09
CA THR A 328 -13.69 25.48 5.19
C THR A 328 -13.38 26.01 6.58
N ASP A 329 -12.69 27.14 6.71
CA ASP A 329 -12.49 27.88 7.95
C ASP A 329 -13.78 28.60 8.42
N ARG A 330 -14.74 28.88 7.52
CA ARG A 330 -16.03 29.50 7.77
C ARG A 330 -17.16 28.49 7.60
N ALA A 331 -18.07 28.44 8.60
CA ALA A 331 -19.17 27.47 8.58
C ALA A 331 -20.14 27.70 7.42
N GLU A 332 -20.41 28.97 7.11
CA GLU A 332 -21.30 29.44 6.04
C GLU A 332 -20.78 29.13 4.63
N ASP A 333 -19.46 29.01 4.46
CA ASP A 333 -18.81 28.82 3.16
C ASP A 333 -18.45 27.33 2.88
N CYS A 334 -18.96 26.40 3.71
CA CYS A 334 -18.79 24.96 3.52
C CYS A 334 -19.86 24.32 2.62
N GLU A 335 -20.88 25.08 2.21
CA GLU A 335 -21.92 24.64 1.29
C GLU A 335 -21.94 25.59 0.09
N ILE A 336 -21.56 25.07 -1.07
CA ILE A 336 -21.52 25.84 -2.31
C ILE A 336 -22.37 25.21 -3.41
N VAL A 337 -22.80 26.05 -4.34
CA VAL A 337 -23.44 25.63 -5.58
C VAL A 337 -22.48 25.87 -6.74
N VAL A 338 -22.20 24.81 -7.49
CA VAL A 338 -21.42 24.88 -8.73
C VAL A 338 -22.36 24.70 -9.90
N THR A 339 -22.38 25.68 -10.81
CA THR A 339 -23.17 25.63 -12.05
C THR A 339 -22.29 25.14 -13.19
N LEU A 340 -22.78 24.15 -13.97
CA LEU A 340 -22.12 23.66 -15.18
C LEU A 340 -22.50 24.58 -16.36
N ASP A 341 -21.82 25.71 -16.47
CA ASP A 341 -22.10 26.76 -17.47
C ASP A 341 -21.02 26.88 -18.54
N HIS A 342 -19.93 26.11 -18.42
CA HIS A 342 -18.87 26.02 -19.42
C HIS A 342 -18.94 24.71 -20.18
N ASN A 343 -18.77 24.76 -21.51
CA ASN A 343 -18.78 23.60 -22.41
C ASN A 343 -17.74 23.67 -23.53
N ASP A 344 -16.81 24.61 -23.42
CA ASP A 344 -15.70 24.82 -24.34
C ASP A 344 -14.38 24.31 -23.76
N THR A 345 -13.34 24.32 -24.57
CA THR A 345 -11.97 23.97 -24.19
C THR A 345 -11.05 25.19 -24.27
N GLU A 346 -11.61 26.39 -24.28
CA GLU A 346 -10.81 27.60 -24.32
C GLU A 346 -10.07 27.79 -22.98
N MET A 347 -8.81 28.16 -23.07
CA MET A 347 -8.01 28.47 -21.88
C MET A 347 -8.52 29.78 -21.27
N MET A 348 -8.79 29.75 -20.00
CA MET A 348 -9.18 30.93 -19.21
C MET A 348 -8.09 31.24 -18.18
N ASP A 349 -7.82 32.55 -18.02
CA ASP A 349 -7.04 33.02 -16.87
C ASP A 349 -7.98 33.14 -15.66
N ILE A 350 -7.68 32.43 -14.60
CA ILE A 350 -8.46 32.47 -13.34
C ILE A 350 -7.53 32.91 -12.22
N ASP A 351 -7.88 34.02 -11.58
CA ASP A 351 -7.25 34.44 -10.33
C ASP A 351 -7.90 33.69 -9.17
N ILE A 352 -7.13 32.88 -8.45
CA ILE A 352 -7.60 32.10 -7.32
C ILE A 352 -6.75 32.45 -6.10
N ASP A 353 -7.39 32.95 -5.04
CA ASP A 353 -6.76 33.14 -3.73
C ASP A 353 -7.09 31.93 -2.85
N ILE A 354 -6.08 31.10 -2.57
CA ILE A 354 -6.20 29.88 -1.77
C ILE A 354 -5.35 30.00 -0.52
N ASN A 355 -5.99 29.92 0.64
CA ASN A 355 -5.33 29.89 1.92
C ASN A 355 -5.12 28.44 2.37
N PRO A 356 -3.86 27.97 2.47
CA PRO A 356 -3.59 26.63 3.01
C PRO A 356 -3.98 26.57 4.48
N PRO A 357 -4.25 25.36 5.04
CA PRO A 357 -4.53 25.20 6.45
C PRO A 357 -3.45 25.79 7.34
N ALA A 358 -3.86 26.50 8.38
CA ALA A 358 -2.94 27.02 9.38
C ALA A 358 -2.21 25.89 10.11
N PRO A 359 -0.94 26.09 10.52
CA PRO A 359 -0.24 25.14 11.36
C PRO A 359 -1.02 24.83 12.63
N GLY A 360 -1.19 23.54 12.93
CA GLY A 360 -1.81 23.05 14.15
C GLY A 360 -0.82 22.25 15.00
N ARG A 361 -1.34 21.57 16.01
CA ARG A 361 -0.56 20.65 16.84
C ARG A 361 -1.34 19.38 17.05
N ILE A 362 -0.71 18.24 16.76
CA ILE A 362 -1.20 16.94 17.21
C ILE A 362 -0.63 16.72 18.62
N PRO A 363 -1.50 16.58 19.63
CA PRO A 363 -1.03 16.41 21.01
C PRO A 363 -0.47 14.99 21.19
N ALA A 364 0.85 14.89 21.19
CA ALA A 364 1.58 13.71 21.62
C ALA A 364 2.87 14.20 22.28
N GLU A 365 3.19 13.67 23.44
CA GLU A 365 4.36 14.10 24.21
C GLU A 365 5.03 12.87 24.82
N ALA A 366 6.35 12.85 24.77
CA ALA A 366 7.18 11.88 25.48
C ALA A 366 8.09 12.62 26.47
N SER A 367 8.50 11.95 27.52
CA SER A 367 9.48 12.51 28.45
C SER A 367 10.84 12.67 27.77
N GLU A 368 11.63 13.65 28.21
CA GLU A 368 13.01 13.84 27.71
C GLU A 368 13.85 12.56 27.84
N ALA A 369 13.64 11.80 28.92
CA ALA A 369 14.31 10.52 29.13
C ALA A 369 13.90 9.47 28.09
N ALA A 370 12.61 9.39 27.71
CA ALA A 370 12.14 8.49 26.66
C ALA A 370 12.70 8.88 25.28
N VAL A 371 12.72 10.16 24.96
CA VAL A 371 13.32 10.68 23.72
C VAL A 371 14.82 10.35 23.65
N ALA A 372 15.56 10.57 24.73
CA ALA A 372 16.99 10.24 24.79
C ALA A 372 17.25 8.72 24.65
N ALA A 373 16.43 7.90 25.30
CA ALA A 373 16.53 6.44 25.19
C ALA A 373 16.21 5.96 23.76
N ASN A 374 15.17 6.52 23.13
CA ASN A 374 14.81 6.22 21.74
C ASN A 374 15.97 6.55 20.78
N LYS A 375 16.58 7.73 20.91
CA LYS A 375 17.72 8.13 20.09
C LYS A 375 18.91 7.17 20.20
N LEU A 376 19.24 6.69 21.40
CA LEU A 376 20.30 5.70 21.59
C LEU A 376 19.94 4.36 20.94
N ARG A 377 18.67 3.97 21.03
CA ARG A 377 18.16 2.75 20.41
C ARG A 377 18.24 2.82 18.90
N LEU A 378 17.79 3.92 18.28
CA LEU A 378 17.88 4.15 16.84
C LEU A 378 19.32 4.05 16.32
N ALA A 379 20.29 4.65 17.03
CA ALA A 379 21.70 4.55 16.63
C ALA A 379 22.23 3.10 16.65
N ARG A 380 21.74 2.26 17.57
CA ARG A 380 22.06 0.83 17.58
C ARG A 380 21.41 0.08 16.42
N GLU A 381 20.16 0.37 16.13
CA GLU A 381 19.39 -0.23 15.03
C GLU A 381 20.01 0.14 13.68
N ASP A 382 20.43 1.40 13.50
CA ASP A 382 21.22 1.83 12.35
C ASP A 382 22.49 1.01 12.20
N SER A 383 23.21 0.77 13.30
CA SER A 383 24.43 -0.04 13.25
C SER A 383 24.16 -1.48 12.79
N LEU A 384 23.03 -2.08 13.19
CA LEU A 384 22.63 -3.43 12.73
C LEU A 384 22.33 -3.44 11.23
N ARG A 385 21.57 -2.45 10.73
CA ARG A 385 21.26 -2.31 9.32
C ARG A 385 22.50 -2.05 8.48
N LEU A 386 23.39 -1.15 8.92
CA LEU A 386 24.64 -0.86 8.24
C LEU A 386 25.57 -2.09 8.19
N ALA A 387 25.65 -2.88 9.27
CA ALA A 387 26.40 -4.13 9.26
C ALA A 387 25.84 -5.14 8.25
N TYR A 388 24.50 -5.20 8.08
CA TYR A 388 23.87 -6.03 7.08
C TYR A 388 24.18 -5.52 5.66
N THR A 389 23.97 -4.24 5.38
CA THR A 389 24.18 -3.67 4.04
C THR A 389 25.67 -3.66 3.65
N ALA A 390 26.60 -3.63 4.59
CA ALA A 390 28.02 -3.84 4.34
C ALA A 390 28.37 -5.24 3.79
N THR A 391 27.44 -6.18 3.86
CA THR A 391 27.60 -7.51 3.21
C THR A 391 27.25 -7.49 1.71
N PHE A 392 26.74 -6.40 1.16
CA PHE A 392 26.40 -6.27 -0.24
C PHE A 392 27.65 -6.23 -1.12
N THR A 393 27.46 -6.42 -2.42
CA THR A 393 28.55 -6.31 -3.39
C THR A 393 28.96 -4.84 -3.55
N ASP A 394 30.25 -4.59 -3.54
CA ASP A 394 30.88 -3.31 -3.75
C ASP A 394 31.99 -3.40 -4.82
N GLU A 395 32.61 -2.27 -5.14
CA GLU A 395 33.68 -2.18 -6.15
C GLU A 395 34.88 -3.07 -5.82
N VAL A 396 35.14 -3.32 -4.53
CA VAL A 396 36.29 -4.10 -4.07
C VAL A 396 36.09 -5.59 -4.27
N ASN A 397 34.89 -6.09 -4.03
CA ASN A 397 34.60 -7.53 -4.03
C ASN A 397 33.80 -8.02 -5.26
N ALA A 398 33.35 -7.12 -6.15
CA ALA A 398 32.48 -7.45 -7.27
C ALA A 398 33.11 -8.49 -8.22
N ALA A 399 34.38 -8.34 -8.59
CA ALA A 399 35.06 -9.26 -9.51
C ALA A 399 35.23 -10.66 -8.90
N GLU A 400 35.60 -10.74 -7.61
CA GLU A 400 35.70 -12.01 -6.88
C GLU A 400 34.33 -12.70 -6.79
N ARG A 401 33.29 -11.94 -6.45
CA ARG A 401 31.92 -12.48 -6.31
C ARG A 401 31.31 -12.88 -7.64
N LEU A 402 31.61 -12.17 -8.72
CA LEU A 402 31.19 -12.56 -10.07
C LEU A 402 31.74 -13.95 -10.41
N GLY A 403 33.04 -14.15 -10.24
CA GLY A 403 33.70 -15.44 -10.49
C GLY A 403 33.61 -15.91 -11.94
N LEU A 404 33.41 -14.98 -12.89
CA LEU A 404 33.41 -15.23 -14.34
C LEU A 404 34.55 -14.44 -14.98
N ALA A 405 35.39 -15.13 -15.76
CA ALA A 405 36.36 -14.49 -16.65
C ALA A 405 35.68 -14.22 -18.00
N THR A 406 35.30 -12.99 -18.26
CA THR A 406 34.59 -12.60 -19.49
C THR A 406 35.04 -11.21 -19.95
N GLU A 407 34.92 -10.94 -21.25
CA GLU A 407 35.14 -9.60 -21.81
C GLU A 407 34.10 -8.56 -21.29
N TYR A 408 32.98 -9.03 -20.71
CA TYR A 408 31.93 -8.18 -20.14
C TYR A 408 32.06 -7.98 -18.61
N SER A 409 33.22 -8.29 -18.02
CA SER A 409 33.44 -8.28 -16.56
C SER A 409 33.04 -6.96 -15.88
N ASP A 410 33.36 -5.82 -16.46
CA ASP A 410 33.05 -4.50 -15.89
C ASP A 410 31.53 -4.26 -15.85
N ALA A 411 30.83 -4.58 -16.95
CA ALA A 411 29.36 -4.45 -17.01
C ALA A 411 28.68 -5.40 -16.04
N ALA A 412 29.15 -6.63 -15.93
CA ALA A 412 28.62 -7.64 -15.01
C ALA A 412 28.86 -7.26 -13.54
N CYS A 413 30.05 -6.77 -13.19
CA CYS A 413 30.35 -6.26 -11.84
C CYS A 413 29.41 -5.11 -11.45
N LYS A 414 29.15 -4.18 -12.38
CA LYS A 414 28.22 -3.08 -12.15
C LYS A 414 26.81 -3.58 -11.82
N GLN A 415 26.30 -4.59 -12.54
CA GLN A 415 24.98 -5.18 -12.27
C GLN A 415 24.92 -5.83 -10.88
N LEU A 416 26.00 -6.47 -10.42
CA LEU A 416 26.07 -7.02 -9.06
C LEU A 416 26.01 -5.95 -7.98
N ILE A 417 26.68 -4.83 -8.19
CA ILE A 417 26.66 -3.68 -7.26
C ILE A 417 25.26 -3.07 -7.21
N ASP A 418 24.64 -2.84 -8.39
CA ASP A 418 23.31 -2.26 -8.51
C ASP A 418 22.20 -3.17 -7.91
N ALA A 419 22.43 -4.48 -7.89
CA ALA A 419 21.52 -5.49 -7.32
C ALA A 419 21.44 -5.45 -5.78
N LYS A 420 22.36 -4.79 -5.09
CA LYS A 420 22.38 -4.71 -3.62
C LYS A 420 22.22 -6.08 -2.94
N GLY A 421 21.17 -6.26 -2.12
CA GLY A 421 20.88 -7.52 -1.43
C GLY A 421 20.59 -8.71 -2.37
N ASN A 422 20.07 -8.43 -3.57
CA ASN A 422 19.72 -9.43 -4.57
C ASN A 422 20.91 -9.92 -5.43
N TRP A 423 22.13 -9.51 -5.10
CA TRP A 423 23.31 -9.79 -5.92
C TRP A 423 23.54 -11.28 -6.24
N ARG A 424 23.08 -12.19 -5.37
CA ARG A 424 23.21 -13.65 -5.59
C ARG A 424 22.35 -14.13 -6.75
N GLU A 425 21.11 -13.69 -6.83
CA GLU A 425 20.18 -14.02 -7.92
C GLU A 425 20.70 -13.47 -9.25
N ILE A 426 21.17 -12.21 -9.27
CA ILE A 426 21.75 -11.59 -10.47
C ILE A 426 23.03 -12.28 -10.88
N ARG A 427 23.90 -12.64 -9.94
CA ARG A 427 25.09 -13.46 -10.24
C ARG A 427 24.72 -14.79 -10.87
N GLU A 428 23.79 -15.52 -10.25
CA GLU A 428 23.35 -16.82 -10.75
C GLU A 428 22.76 -16.71 -12.16
N PHE A 429 21.97 -15.66 -12.40
CA PHE A 429 21.46 -15.36 -13.74
C PHE A 429 22.58 -15.15 -14.75
N MET A 430 23.59 -14.33 -14.45
CA MET A 430 24.71 -14.08 -15.35
C MET A 430 25.56 -15.34 -15.60
N VAL A 431 25.76 -16.19 -14.59
CA VAL A 431 26.45 -17.48 -14.76
C VAL A 431 25.67 -18.38 -15.71
N LYS A 432 24.37 -18.56 -15.49
CA LYS A 432 23.51 -19.37 -16.36
C LYS A 432 23.36 -18.78 -17.76
N ALA A 433 23.30 -17.46 -17.90
CA ALA A 433 23.34 -16.81 -19.21
C ALA A 433 24.65 -17.08 -19.96
N ASN A 434 25.80 -17.05 -19.25
CA ASN A 434 27.10 -17.40 -19.83
C ASN A 434 27.17 -18.88 -20.26
N ASP A 435 26.63 -19.79 -19.45
CA ASP A 435 26.59 -21.24 -19.76
C ASP A 435 25.72 -21.57 -20.98
N ASN A 436 24.83 -20.64 -21.37
CA ASN A 436 23.97 -20.72 -22.57
C ASN A 436 24.48 -19.86 -23.73
N ASP A 437 25.69 -19.30 -23.67
CA ASP A 437 26.26 -18.36 -24.64
C ASP A 437 25.42 -17.09 -24.87
N LEU A 438 24.65 -16.65 -23.84
CA LEU A 438 23.72 -15.50 -23.87
C LEU A 438 24.09 -14.40 -22.87
N LEU A 439 25.35 -14.35 -22.40
CA LEU A 439 25.75 -13.36 -21.38
C LEU A 439 25.60 -11.91 -21.86
N ARG A 440 25.93 -11.62 -23.12
CA ARG A 440 25.77 -10.30 -23.72
C ARG A 440 24.29 -9.88 -23.69
N GLU A 441 23.42 -10.74 -24.19
CA GLU A 441 21.97 -10.52 -24.21
C GLU A 441 21.41 -10.38 -22.80
N GLY A 442 21.87 -11.19 -21.87
CA GLY A 442 21.48 -11.11 -20.45
C GLY A 442 21.85 -9.78 -19.83
N LEU A 443 23.05 -9.24 -20.12
CA LEU A 443 23.47 -7.93 -19.63
C LEU A 443 22.68 -6.78 -20.28
N GLU A 444 22.36 -6.88 -21.57
CA GLU A 444 21.48 -5.90 -22.24
C GLU A 444 20.05 -5.97 -21.66
N MET A 445 19.51 -7.16 -21.39
CA MET A 445 18.22 -7.32 -20.70
C MET A 445 18.20 -6.60 -19.34
N LEU A 446 19.23 -6.78 -18.52
CA LEU A 446 19.31 -6.13 -17.21
C LEU A 446 19.30 -4.60 -17.31
N LYS A 447 19.79 -4.01 -18.41
CA LYS A 447 19.74 -2.56 -18.63
C LYS A 447 18.34 -2.02 -18.93
N THR A 448 17.42 -2.88 -19.42
CA THR A 448 16.02 -2.51 -19.68
C THR A 448 15.18 -2.49 -18.42
N LEU A 449 15.66 -3.07 -17.33
CA LEU A 449 14.96 -3.21 -16.06
C LEU A 449 15.15 -1.99 -15.16
N SER A 450 14.16 -1.71 -14.32
CA SER A 450 14.28 -0.72 -13.28
C SER A 450 15.27 -1.19 -12.20
N ARG A 451 15.77 -0.25 -11.38
CA ARG A 451 16.62 -0.60 -10.24
C ARG A 451 15.91 -1.56 -9.26
N LYS A 452 14.60 -1.42 -9.06
CA LYS A 452 13.83 -2.33 -8.21
C LYS A 452 13.72 -3.73 -8.80
N ASP A 453 13.56 -3.84 -10.12
CA ASP A 453 13.52 -5.15 -10.78
C ASP A 453 14.84 -5.90 -10.60
N ILE A 454 15.97 -5.22 -10.76
CA ILE A 454 17.29 -5.83 -10.51
C ILE A 454 17.44 -6.27 -9.04
N ARG A 455 16.84 -5.54 -8.12
CA ARG A 455 16.94 -5.77 -6.66
C ARG A 455 15.96 -6.79 -6.09
N ASP A 456 14.97 -7.23 -6.86
CA ASP A 456 13.93 -8.16 -6.34
C ASP A 456 13.51 -9.27 -7.31
N THR A 457 14.03 -9.30 -8.56
CA THR A 457 13.71 -10.37 -9.50
C THR A 457 14.66 -11.56 -9.30
N LYS A 458 14.12 -12.76 -9.33
CA LYS A 458 14.86 -13.99 -9.17
C LYS A 458 15.51 -14.43 -10.48
N CYS A 459 16.56 -15.24 -10.36
CA CYS A 459 17.31 -15.80 -11.48
C CYS A 459 16.44 -16.58 -12.47
N ASP A 460 15.53 -17.41 -11.98
CA ASP A 460 14.65 -18.25 -12.81
C ASP A 460 13.72 -17.42 -13.70
N VAL A 461 13.20 -16.31 -13.17
CA VAL A 461 12.35 -15.37 -13.91
C VAL A 461 13.12 -14.69 -15.04
N LEU A 462 14.32 -14.18 -14.74
CA LEU A 462 15.17 -13.52 -15.75
C LEU A 462 15.65 -14.52 -16.81
N LEU A 463 15.99 -15.73 -16.40
CA LEU A 463 16.46 -16.77 -17.31
C LEU A 463 15.34 -17.27 -18.24
N ASP A 464 14.12 -17.41 -17.73
CA ASP A 464 12.94 -17.76 -18.50
C ASP A 464 12.71 -16.75 -19.64
N ALA A 465 12.73 -15.45 -19.30
CA ALA A 465 12.59 -14.38 -20.28
C ALA A 465 13.75 -14.37 -21.30
N LEU A 466 14.99 -14.50 -20.85
CA LEU A 466 16.17 -14.50 -21.72
C LEU A 466 16.15 -15.66 -22.72
N ILE A 467 15.91 -16.88 -22.24
CA ILE A 467 15.88 -18.07 -23.09
C ILE A 467 14.73 -17.99 -24.09
N SER A 468 13.57 -17.51 -23.67
CA SER A 468 12.43 -17.30 -24.54
C SER A 468 12.73 -16.29 -25.65
N ALA A 469 13.34 -15.15 -25.30
CA ALA A 469 13.75 -14.10 -26.26
C ALA A 469 14.80 -14.59 -27.28
N ALA A 470 15.63 -15.56 -26.92
CA ALA A 470 16.66 -16.13 -27.79
C ALA A 470 16.14 -17.20 -28.79
N LYS A 471 14.89 -17.66 -28.64
CA LYS A 471 14.30 -18.72 -29.49
C LYS A 471 13.93 -18.30 -30.91
N PRO A 472 13.44 -17.07 -31.18
CA PRO A 472 12.99 -16.70 -32.52
C PRO A 472 14.14 -16.65 -33.54
N ASN A 473 13.98 -17.33 -34.68
CA ASN A 473 14.98 -17.36 -35.77
C ASN A 473 14.84 -16.18 -36.75
N PHE A 474 13.74 -15.43 -36.67
CA PHE A 474 13.39 -14.39 -37.66
C PHE A 474 13.97 -13.02 -37.32
N ILE A 475 14.62 -12.86 -36.18
CA ILE A 475 15.30 -11.61 -35.85
C ILE A 475 16.63 -11.59 -36.59
N SER A 476 16.66 -10.88 -37.72
CA SER A 476 17.89 -10.74 -38.50
C SER A 476 18.86 -9.78 -37.78
N LYS A 477 20.17 -9.96 -38.01
CA LYS A 477 21.22 -9.05 -37.51
C LYS A 477 21.01 -7.58 -37.91
N ASN A 478 20.16 -7.32 -38.90
CA ASN A 478 19.82 -5.95 -39.34
C ASN A 478 18.79 -5.25 -38.43
N ASN A 479 18.14 -5.96 -37.50
CA ASN A 479 17.13 -5.45 -36.57
C ASN A 479 17.58 -5.56 -35.11
N GLU A 480 18.88 -5.49 -34.86
CA GLU A 480 19.47 -5.67 -33.52
C GLU A 480 18.85 -4.70 -32.48
N ASN A 481 18.60 -3.44 -32.86
CA ASN A 481 17.95 -2.47 -31.96
C ASN A 481 16.54 -2.88 -31.58
N ILE A 482 15.73 -3.39 -32.54
CA ILE A 482 14.39 -3.89 -32.25
C ILE A 482 14.43 -5.07 -31.29
N TYR A 483 15.40 -5.95 -31.47
CA TYR A 483 15.59 -7.09 -30.59
C TYR A 483 15.90 -6.64 -29.15
N PHE A 484 16.88 -5.76 -28.97
CA PHE A 484 17.27 -5.31 -27.63
C PHE A 484 16.22 -4.44 -26.95
N ASP A 485 15.53 -3.56 -27.72
CA ASP A 485 14.59 -2.61 -27.14
C ASP A 485 13.20 -3.19 -26.87
N PHE A 486 12.76 -4.21 -27.64
CA PHE A 486 11.37 -4.68 -27.61
C PHE A 486 11.20 -6.19 -27.40
N VAL A 487 12.16 -7.03 -27.76
CA VAL A 487 12.05 -8.50 -27.61
C VAL A 487 12.75 -8.94 -26.35
N LEU A 488 13.91 -8.39 -26.07
CA LEU A 488 14.73 -8.75 -24.91
C LEU A 488 14.20 -8.12 -23.61
N CYS A 489 13.41 -7.06 -23.68
CA CYS A 489 12.81 -6.42 -22.50
C CYS A 489 11.71 -7.33 -21.91
N PRO A 490 11.87 -7.86 -20.68
CA PRO A 490 10.89 -8.77 -20.11
C PRO A 490 9.63 -8.10 -19.56
N ARG A 491 9.63 -6.75 -19.50
CA ARG A 491 8.52 -5.95 -18.96
C ARG A 491 7.75 -5.25 -20.07
N ILE A 492 6.43 -5.42 -20.08
CA ILE A 492 5.55 -4.74 -21.03
C ILE A 492 5.06 -3.41 -20.45
N HIS A 493 4.63 -3.39 -19.18
CA HIS A 493 4.10 -2.19 -18.54
C HIS A 493 4.39 -2.20 -17.02
N GLY A 494 3.40 -2.44 -16.18
CA GLY A 494 3.49 -2.39 -14.73
C GLY A 494 3.31 -3.74 -14.04
N GLU A 495 3.31 -4.83 -14.80
CA GLU A 495 3.12 -6.20 -14.30
C GLU A 495 4.29 -6.65 -13.41
N PHE A 496 4.03 -7.62 -12.53
CA PHE A 496 5.10 -8.32 -11.83
C PHE A 496 5.76 -9.32 -12.77
N LEU A 497 7.10 -9.30 -12.84
CA LEU A 497 7.87 -10.24 -13.65
C LEU A 497 7.71 -11.66 -13.09
N GLN A 498 7.36 -12.60 -13.96
CA GLN A 498 7.09 -13.99 -13.63
C GLN A 498 7.65 -14.93 -14.70
N PRO A 499 7.96 -16.21 -14.39
CA PRO A 499 8.54 -17.16 -15.33
C PRO A 499 7.46 -17.80 -16.21
N PHE A 500 6.80 -17.05 -17.08
CA PHE A 500 5.75 -17.52 -17.99
C PHE A 500 6.13 -17.49 -19.47
N HIS A 501 7.25 -16.88 -19.82
CA HIS A 501 7.62 -16.66 -21.23
C HIS A 501 7.87 -17.98 -21.97
N MET A 502 8.55 -18.93 -21.33
CA MET A 502 8.79 -20.23 -21.93
C MET A 502 7.50 -21.06 -22.07
N ASP A 503 6.56 -20.94 -21.14
CA ASP A 503 5.25 -21.61 -21.25
C ASP A 503 4.44 -21.05 -22.43
N ILE A 504 4.43 -19.71 -22.60
CA ILE A 504 3.82 -19.06 -23.77
C ILE A 504 4.52 -19.52 -25.05
N TRP A 505 5.86 -19.50 -25.08
CA TRP A 505 6.62 -19.95 -26.22
C TRP A 505 6.28 -21.39 -26.59
N ASN A 506 6.34 -22.32 -25.66
CA ASN A 506 6.03 -23.73 -25.88
C ASN A 506 4.61 -23.96 -26.38
N THR A 507 3.66 -23.11 -25.97
CA THR A 507 2.28 -23.17 -26.43
C THR A 507 2.11 -22.63 -27.84
N LEU A 508 2.76 -21.52 -28.20
CA LEU A 508 2.56 -20.84 -29.48
C LEU A 508 3.50 -21.28 -30.59
N ALA A 509 4.73 -21.72 -30.26
CA ALA A 509 5.73 -22.10 -31.25
C ALA A 509 5.24 -23.17 -32.27
N PRO A 510 4.48 -24.21 -31.87
CA PRO A 510 3.93 -25.18 -32.83
C PRO A 510 3.01 -24.58 -33.89
N TYR A 511 2.29 -23.49 -33.53
CA TYR A 511 1.41 -22.80 -34.45
C TYR A 511 2.17 -21.85 -35.37
N ILE A 512 3.24 -21.21 -34.87
CA ILE A 512 4.08 -20.27 -35.62
C ILE A 512 4.95 -21.03 -36.65
N TYR A 513 5.69 -22.06 -36.18
CA TYR A 513 6.61 -22.81 -37.04
C TYR A 513 5.96 -23.93 -37.85
N GLY A 514 4.73 -24.31 -37.54
CA GLY A 514 3.94 -25.29 -38.32
C GLY A 514 3.17 -24.64 -39.48
N ASN A 515 3.21 -23.32 -39.61
CA ASN A 515 2.49 -22.59 -40.64
C ASN A 515 3.48 -21.72 -41.42
N GLU A 516 3.81 -22.14 -42.67
CA GLU A 516 4.77 -21.42 -43.53
C GLU A 516 4.32 -19.95 -43.82
N GLU A 517 3.01 -19.66 -43.82
CA GLU A 517 2.47 -18.31 -43.97
C GLU A 517 2.67 -17.42 -42.72
N ALA A 518 2.79 -17.97 -41.51
CA ALA A 518 3.01 -17.19 -40.28
C ALA A 518 4.43 -16.64 -40.16
N ASN A 519 5.38 -17.13 -40.96
CA ASN A 519 6.77 -16.65 -40.97
C ASN A 519 6.97 -15.41 -41.89
N GLU A 520 5.93 -15.00 -42.67
CA GLU A 520 5.97 -13.83 -43.57
C GLU A 520 5.30 -12.58 -42.97
N VAL A 521 4.69 -12.68 -41.78
CA VAL A 521 4.09 -11.57 -41.04
C VAL A 521 4.96 -11.17 -39.90
#